data_0f2e9f865fdfa0250e716a38793746ce
#
_entry.id   0f2e9f865fdfa0250e716a38793746ce
#
_cell.length_a   1.000
_cell.length_b   1.000
_cell.length_c   1.000
_cell.angle_alpha   90.00
_cell.angle_beta   90.00
_cell.angle_gamma   90.00
#
_symmetry.space_group_name_H-M   'P 1'
#
loop_
_entity.id
_entity.type
_entity.pdbx_description
1 polymer ?
#
loop_
_entity_poly.entity_id
_entity_poly.type
_entity_poly.pdbx_seq_one_letter_code
_entity_poly.pdbx_strand_id
1 'polypeptide(L)'
;MITKEEYIEYADSAYSIIPLTREIDNAGDTPISLYSKISDQQNTFLLESVEGGNRWAQFSIIGFDCQDYIKVSGNQIETCLDGVSKSFHSDDPLSSIQKITSQDTAPELEGMPRFYGGYVGFFAYESAQYAETKIAKLASKNSKFKDHMPEIYLIKAEKLIIFDNFASTTKIIFNANSKKFSYTESQKELDKIEKLIKHPITITNDNFKKPTGSLEFKSNFTKAEY
;
A
#
# COMPACT_ATOMS: atom_id res chain seq x y z
N MET A 1 -13.79 -18.01 3.56
CA MET A 1 -12.45 -18.24 4.16
C MET A 1 -11.85 -19.45 3.46
N ILE A 2 -10.63 -19.34 2.92
CA ILE A 2 -9.94 -20.44 2.23
C ILE A 2 -9.64 -21.56 3.23
N THR A 3 -9.97 -22.80 2.89
CA THR A 3 -9.62 -24.01 3.65
C THR A 3 -8.15 -24.36 3.42
N LYS A 4 -7.63 -25.29 4.22
CA LYS A 4 -6.27 -25.79 4.03
C LYS A 4 -6.11 -26.52 2.70
N GLU A 5 -7.12 -27.29 2.31
CA GLU A 5 -7.17 -28.05 1.06
C GLU A 5 -7.15 -27.09 -0.14
N GLU A 6 -8.00 -26.06 -0.14
CA GLU A 6 -8.01 -25.03 -1.18
C GLU A 6 -6.69 -24.26 -1.25
N TYR A 7 -6.06 -23.95 -0.10
CA TYR A 7 -4.75 -23.32 -0.08
C TYR A 7 -3.70 -24.15 -0.79
N ILE A 8 -3.67 -25.46 -0.52
CA ILE A 8 -2.72 -26.38 -1.17
C ILE A 8 -3.00 -26.46 -2.67
N GLU A 9 -4.26 -26.55 -3.09
CA GLU A 9 -4.65 -26.57 -4.50
C GLU A 9 -4.20 -25.30 -5.22
N TYR A 10 -4.39 -24.11 -4.62
CA TYR A 10 -3.89 -22.85 -5.17
C TYR A 10 -2.35 -22.79 -5.20
N ALA A 11 -1.67 -23.29 -4.18
CA ALA A 11 -0.21 -23.32 -4.12
C ALA A 11 0.41 -24.25 -5.16
N ASP A 12 -0.26 -25.33 -5.50
CA ASP A 12 0.14 -26.28 -6.56
C ASP A 12 -0.21 -25.77 -7.97
N SER A 13 -0.99 -24.69 -8.06
CA SER A 13 -1.37 -24.07 -9.32
C SER A 13 -0.37 -22.96 -9.73
N ALA A 14 -0.75 -22.13 -10.69
CA ALA A 14 0.06 -21.00 -11.16
C ALA A 14 0.02 -19.74 -10.26
N TYR A 15 -0.69 -19.79 -9.12
CA TYR A 15 -0.80 -18.63 -8.24
C TYR A 15 0.42 -18.49 -7.33
N SER A 16 1.01 -17.29 -7.36
CA SER A 16 2.16 -16.95 -6.51
C SER A 16 1.73 -16.35 -5.17
N ILE A 17 0.55 -15.74 -5.14
CA ILE A 17 -0.03 -15.09 -3.95
C ILE A 17 -1.38 -15.73 -3.65
N ILE A 18 -1.56 -16.14 -2.39
CA ILE A 18 -2.83 -16.70 -1.91
C ILE A 18 -3.36 -15.82 -0.79
N PRO A 19 -4.49 -15.12 -1.01
CA PRO A 19 -5.07 -14.25 0.01
C PRO A 19 -5.78 -15.09 1.08
N LEU A 20 -5.29 -15.07 2.31
CA LEU A 20 -6.02 -15.58 3.47
C LEU A 20 -6.76 -14.45 4.15
N THR A 21 -8.01 -14.71 4.52
CA THR A 21 -8.89 -13.70 5.08
C THR A 21 -9.49 -14.17 6.40
N ARG A 22 -9.73 -13.21 7.31
CA ARG A 22 -10.49 -13.44 8.53
C ARG A 22 -11.36 -12.22 8.82
N GLU A 23 -12.63 -12.44 9.03
CA GLU A 23 -13.52 -11.41 9.55
C GLU A 23 -13.38 -11.33 11.06
N ILE A 24 -13.33 -10.12 11.58
CA ILE A 24 -13.18 -9.85 13.00
C ILE A 24 -14.26 -8.87 13.46
N ASP A 25 -14.66 -9.01 14.71
CA ASP A 25 -15.50 -8.01 15.36
C ASP A 25 -14.66 -6.74 15.60
N ASN A 26 -15.10 -5.61 15.06
CA ASN A 26 -14.39 -4.35 15.16
C ASN A 26 -14.60 -3.62 16.49
N ALA A 27 -15.43 -4.16 17.40
CA ALA A 27 -15.68 -3.64 18.76
C ALA A 27 -15.94 -2.11 18.82
N GLY A 28 -16.47 -1.53 17.74
CA GLY A 28 -16.73 -0.09 17.64
C GLY A 28 -15.54 0.75 17.14
N ASP A 29 -14.48 0.12 16.65
CA ASP A 29 -13.38 0.82 15.98
C ASP A 29 -13.88 1.50 14.69
N THR A 30 -13.22 2.62 14.36
CA THR A 30 -13.35 3.31 13.08
C THR A 30 -12.10 3.03 12.22
N PRO A 31 -12.11 3.29 10.90
CA PRO A 31 -10.90 3.18 10.06
C PRO A 31 -9.71 3.97 10.63
N ILE A 32 -9.95 5.18 11.13
CA ILE A 32 -8.91 6.03 11.72
C ILE A 32 -8.37 5.43 13.01
N SER A 33 -9.24 4.89 13.89
CA SER A 33 -8.78 4.26 15.14
C SER A 33 -7.99 2.98 14.86
N LEU A 34 -8.41 2.18 13.87
CA LEU A 34 -7.64 1.01 13.41
C LEU A 34 -6.29 1.42 12.83
N TYR A 35 -6.26 2.46 11.97
CA TYR A 35 -5.01 2.99 11.42
C TYR A 35 -4.06 3.47 12.52
N SER A 36 -4.57 4.15 13.54
CA SER A 36 -3.76 4.61 14.67
C SER A 36 -3.06 3.48 15.43
N LYS A 37 -3.64 2.26 15.44
CA LYS A 37 -3.05 1.07 16.08
C LYS A 37 -1.83 0.50 15.34
N ILE A 38 -1.70 0.86 14.05
CA ILE A 38 -0.66 0.31 13.18
C ILE A 38 0.23 1.43 12.57
N SER A 39 0.01 2.68 12.93
CA SER A 39 0.67 3.84 12.30
C SER A 39 2.17 3.92 12.57
N ASP A 40 2.68 3.21 13.56
CA ASP A 40 4.11 3.05 13.88
C ASP A 40 4.80 1.94 13.06
N GLN A 41 4.01 1.15 12.31
CA GLN A 41 4.57 0.15 11.40
C GLN A 41 5.18 0.80 10.16
N GLN A 42 6.06 0.08 9.47
CA GLN A 42 6.71 0.60 8.27
C GLN A 42 5.74 0.63 7.07
N ASN A 43 5.88 1.67 6.25
CA ASN A 43 5.16 1.80 4.98
C ASN A 43 3.68 1.50 5.13
N THR A 44 2.97 2.36 5.85
CA THR A 44 1.53 2.26 6.06
C THR A 44 0.76 3.15 5.10
N PHE A 45 -0.47 2.77 4.77
CA PHE A 45 -1.40 3.63 4.06
C PHE A 45 -2.83 3.45 4.54
N LEU A 46 -3.64 4.50 4.37
CA LEU A 46 -5.08 4.49 4.57
C LEU A 46 -5.73 5.06 3.31
N LEU A 47 -6.58 4.27 2.68
CA LEU A 47 -7.43 4.70 1.57
C LEU A 47 -8.86 4.78 2.08
N GLU A 48 -9.40 5.99 2.13
CA GLU A 48 -10.79 6.26 2.48
C GLU A 48 -11.51 6.92 1.32
N SER A 49 -12.69 6.44 1.01
CA SER A 49 -13.57 7.11 0.05
C SER A 49 -14.56 7.97 0.81
N VAL A 50 -14.47 9.30 0.65
CA VAL A 50 -15.28 10.28 1.39
C VAL A 50 -16.50 10.73 0.59
N GLU A 51 -16.50 10.62 -0.74
CA GLU A 51 -17.59 11.08 -1.61
C GLU A 51 -17.90 10.08 -2.73
N GLY A 52 -19.16 10.01 -3.16
CA GLY A 52 -19.53 9.30 -4.37
C GLY A 52 -20.75 8.38 -4.30
N GLY A 53 -21.60 8.52 -3.28
CA GLY A 53 -22.84 7.72 -3.14
C GLY A 53 -22.56 6.28 -2.69
N ASN A 54 -23.63 5.52 -2.49
CA ASN A 54 -23.65 4.22 -1.79
C ASN A 54 -22.74 3.10 -2.36
N ARG A 55 -22.09 3.30 -3.49
CA ARG A 55 -21.21 2.28 -4.10
C ARG A 55 -19.71 2.55 -3.94
N TRP A 56 -19.29 3.79 -3.70
CA TRP A 56 -17.87 4.16 -3.70
C TRP A 56 -17.28 4.35 -2.31
N ALA A 57 -18.14 4.71 -1.32
CA ALA A 57 -17.73 4.91 0.07
C ALA A 57 -17.86 3.66 0.94
N GLN A 58 -17.98 2.47 0.33
CA GLN A 58 -18.26 1.25 1.08
C GLN A 58 -17.05 0.79 1.90
N PHE A 59 -15.85 0.88 1.35
CA PHE A 59 -14.67 0.31 2.00
C PHE A 59 -13.63 1.36 2.33
N SER A 60 -13.08 1.25 3.55
CA SER A 60 -11.81 1.86 3.93
C SER A 60 -10.75 0.77 3.98
N ILE A 61 -9.59 1.03 3.38
CA ILE A 61 -8.53 0.03 3.19
C ILE A 61 -7.26 0.54 3.84
N ILE A 62 -6.72 -0.23 4.76
CA ILE A 62 -5.50 0.05 5.48
C ILE A 62 -4.47 -0.99 5.09
N GLY A 63 -3.29 -0.56 4.66
CA GLY A 63 -2.14 -1.44 4.47
C GLY A 63 -1.02 -1.06 5.44
N PHE A 64 -0.23 -2.03 5.84
CA PHE A 64 0.85 -1.81 6.80
C PHE A 64 1.93 -2.88 6.69
N ASP A 65 3.11 -2.57 7.25
CA ASP A 65 4.29 -3.42 7.22
C ASP A 65 4.63 -3.87 5.79
N CYS A 66 4.49 -2.92 4.84
CA CYS A 66 4.75 -3.15 3.42
C CYS A 66 6.26 -3.07 3.16
N GLN A 67 6.95 -4.20 3.24
CA GLN A 67 8.42 -4.26 3.09
C GLN A 67 8.87 -4.18 1.64
N ASP A 68 8.08 -4.73 0.74
CA ASP A 68 8.39 -4.78 -0.68
C ASP A 68 7.98 -3.49 -1.38
N TYR A 69 8.89 -2.95 -2.22
CA TYR A 69 8.63 -1.72 -2.96
C TYR A 69 9.31 -1.68 -4.32
N ILE A 70 8.81 -0.80 -5.18
CA ILE A 70 9.41 -0.38 -6.45
C ILE A 70 9.52 1.14 -6.42
N LYS A 71 10.73 1.67 -6.71
CA LYS A 71 11.02 3.08 -6.74
C LYS A 71 11.68 3.42 -8.08
N VAL A 72 11.23 4.51 -8.73
CA VAL A 72 11.78 4.98 -10.00
C VAL A 72 12.24 6.42 -9.85
N SER A 73 13.47 6.68 -10.24
CA SER A 73 14.07 8.01 -10.29
C SER A 73 14.81 8.17 -11.63
N GLY A 74 14.23 8.93 -12.55
CA GLY A 74 14.69 8.95 -13.94
C GLY A 74 14.61 7.56 -14.57
N ASN A 75 15.72 7.10 -15.13
CA ASN A 75 15.81 5.75 -15.71
C ASN A 75 16.32 4.70 -14.71
N GLN A 76 16.52 5.09 -13.46
CA GLN A 76 16.98 4.18 -12.41
C GLN A 76 15.78 3.58 -11.67
N ILE A 77 15.73 2.25 -11.62
CA ILE A 77 14.73 1.50 -10.87
C ILE A 77 15.42 0.83 -9.69
N GLU A 78 14.91 1.09 -8.51
CA GLU A 78 15.26 0.38 -7.28
C GLU A 78 14.07 -0.48 -6.85
N THR A 79 14.33 -1.71 -6.49
CA THR A 79 13.33 -2.62 -5.95
C THR A 79 13.83 -3.26 -4.66
N CYS A 80 12.94 -3.46 -3.72
CA CYS A 80 13.10 -4.41 -2.64
C CYS A 80 11.94 -5.40 -2.77
N LEU A 81 12.23 -6.62 -3.14
CA LEU A 81 11.22 -7.65 -3.32
C LEU A 81 11.69 -8.90 -2.58
N ASP A 82 10.82 -9.43 -1.70
CA ASP A 82 11.14 -10.59 -0.90
C ASP A 82 12.42 -10.42 -0.03
N GLY A 83 12.69 -9.17 0.40
CA GLY A 83 13.89 -8.81 1.15
C GLY A 83 15.16 -8.71 0.30
N VAL A 84 15.06 -8.85 -1.02
CA VAL A 84 16.19 -8.70 -1.94
C VAL A 84 16.13 -7.34 -2.62
N SER A 85 17.12 -6.50 -2.34
CA SER A 85 17.26 -5.19 -2.99
C SER A 85 18.04 -5.31 -4.30
N LYS A 86 17.51 -4.68 -5.35
CA LYS A 86 18.14 -4.58 -6.66
C LYS A 86 18.02 -3.16 -7.19
N SER A 87 19.01 -2.76 -7.98
CA SER A 87 18.98 -1.48 -8.68
C SER A 87 19.48 -1.70 -10.11
N PHE A 88 18.74 -1.19 -11.08
CA PHE A 88 19.07 -1.35 -12.50
C PHE A 88 18.54 -0.18 -13.33
N HIS A 89 19.13 -0.02 -14.52
CA HIS A 89 18.71 0.99 -15.49
C HIS A 89 17.63 0.43 -16.43
N SER A 90 16.64 1.26 -16.77
CA SER A 90 15.62 0.95 -17.76
C SER A 90 15.27 2.18 -18.59
N ASP A 91 15.28 2.02 -19.92
CA ASP A 91 14.80 3.07 -20.83
C ASP A 91 13.27 3.14 -20.90
N ASP A 92 12.58 2.12 -20.39
CA ASP A 92 11.13 2.06 -20.26
C ASP A 92 10.75 1.59 -18.84
N PRO A 93 10.69 2.53 -17.86
CA PRO A 93 10.34 2.21 -16.50
C PRO A 93 8.95 1.63 -16.33
N LEU A 94 7.95 2.07 -17.12
CA LEU A 94 6.57 1.58 -17.02
C LEU A 94 6.47 0.11 -17.43
N SER A 95 7.08 -0.28 -18.54
CA SER A 95 7.15 -1.70 -18.93
C SER A 95 7.92 -2.55 -17.92
N SER A 96 8.94 -1.99 -17.28
CA SER A 96 9.67 -2.69 -16.21
C SER A 96 8.80 -2.91 -14.98
N ILE A 97 8.05 -1.89 -14.54
CA ILE A 97 7.07 -2.02 -13.45
C ILE A 97 6.04 -3.08 -13.81
N GLN A 98 5.45 -3.02 -15.00
CA GLN A 98 4.46 -3.99 -15.46
C GLN A 98 5.00 -5.43 -15.41
N LYS A 99 6.23 -5.66 -15.87
CA LYS A 99 6.87 -6.99 -15.81
C LYS A 99 7.08 -7.48 -14.37
N ILE A 100 7.42 -6.59 -13.45
CA ILE A 100 7.59 -6.93 -12.03
C ILE A 100 6.23 -7.28 -11.41
N THR A 101 5.25 -6.39 -11.56
CA THR A 101 3.95 -6.53 -10.91
C THR A 101 3.11 -7.69 -11.47
N SER A 102 3.27 -8.02 -12.76
CA SER A 102 2.58 -9.16 -13.39
C SER A 102 3.10 -10.54 -12.97
N GLN A 103 4.19 -10.60 -12.21
CA GLN A 103 4.67 -11.87 -11.63
C GLN A 103 3.82 -12.31 -10.45
N ASP A 104 3.11 -11.38 -9.81
CA ASP A 104 2.19 -11.69 -8.74
C ASP A 104 0.82 -12.06 -9.33
N THR A 105 0.44 -13.31 -9.15
CA THR A 105 -0.85 -13.86 -9.58
C THR A 105 -1.60 -14.38 -8.37
N ALA A 106 -2.89 -14.07 -8.26
CA ALA A 106 -3.74 -14.49 -7.15
C ALA A 106 -5.08 -15.02 -7.67
N PRO A 107 -5.73 -15.99 -6.99
CA PRO A 107 -7.06 -16.44 -7.36
C PRO A 107 -8.09 -15.34 -7.09
N GLU A 108 -9.12 -15.28 -7.91
CA GLU A 108 -10.31 -14.47 -7.61
C GLU A 108 -11.12 -15.17 -6.51
N LEU A 109 -11.41 -14.43 -5.44
CA LEU A 109 -12.17 -14.94 -4.30
C LEU A 109 -13.51 -14.24 -4.20
N GLU A 110 -14.57 -15.02 -4.07
CA GLU A 110 -15.93 -14.48 -3.87
C GLU A 110 -16.04 -13.67 -2.58
N GLY A 111 -16.79 -12.58 -2.61
CA GLY A 111 -17.01 -11.71 -1.44
C GLY A 111 -15.82 -10.84 -1.05
N MET A 112 -14.81 -10.75 -1.90
CA MET A 112 -13.69 -9.81 -1.72
C MET A 112 -14.00 -8.45 -2.35
N PRO A 113 -13.52 -7.33 -1.76
CA PRO A 113 -13.57 -6.04 -2.41
C PRO A 113 -12.70 -6.03 -3.67
N ARG A 114 -12.87 -5.04 -4.54
CA ARG A 114 -12.08 -4.92 -5.78
C ARG A 114 -10.56 -4.84 -5.55
N PHE A 115 -10.17 -4.27 -4.43
CA PHE A 115 -8.77 -4.21 -4.03
C PHE A 115 -8.57 -4.97 -2.72
N TYR A 116 -7.84 -6.06 -2.77
CA TYR A 116 -7.46 -6.89 -1.63
C TYR A 116 -5.99 -7.31 -1.67
N GLY A 117 -5.16 -6.65 -2.48
CA GLY A 117 -3.73 -6.87 -2.63
C GLY A 117 -3.18 -6.16 -3.86
N GLY A 118 -1.89 -6.31 -4.11
CA GLY A 118 -1.21 -5.65 -5.22
C GLY A 118 -0.32 -4.50 -4.75
N TYR A 119 -0.19 -3.47 -5.58
CA TYR A 119 0.70 -2.35 -5.32
C TYR A 119 -0.07 -1.05 -5.11
N VAL A 120 0.35 -0.28 -4.11
CA VAL A 120 -0.20 1.05 -3.77
C VAL A 120 0.93 2.05 -3.72
N GLY A 121 0.67 3.26 -4.19
CA GLY A 121 1.69 4.32 -4.16
C GLY A 121 1.32 5.49 -5.04
N PHE A 122 2.31 6.18 -5.55
CA PHE A 122 2.08 7.35 -6.38
C PHE A 122 2.92 7.33 -7.66
N PHE A 123 2.37 7.99 -8.65
CA PHE A 123 3.04 8.44 -9.85
C PHE A 123 3.05 9.97 -9.79
N ALA A 124 4.24 10.57 -9.64
CA ALA A 124 4.38 12.01 -9.64
C ALA A 124 4.00 12.58 -11.02
N TYR A 125 3.74 13.88 -11.08
CA TYR A 125 3.38 14.54 -12.34
C TYR A 125 4.43 14.32 -13.43
N GLU A 126 5.70 14.31 -13.06
CA GLU A 126 6.84 14.09 -13.95
C GLU A 126 6.86 12.69 -14.56
N SER A 127 6.20 11.71 -13.96
CA SER A 127 6.12 10.35 -14.50
C SER A 127 5.42 10.27 -15.87
N ALA A 128 4.64 11.31 -16.25
CA ALA A 128 4.05 11.44 -17.57
C ALA A 128 5.10 11.38 -18.70
N GLN A 129 6.36 11.76 -18.42
CA GLN A 129 7.48 11.65 -19.38
C GLN A 129 7.75 10.21 -19.84
N TYR A 130 7.43 9.21 -19.03
CA TYR A 130 7.65 7.80 -19.38
C TYR A 130 6.60 7.27 -20.36
N ALA A 131 5.40 7.89 -20.39
CA ALA A 131 4.33 7.50 -21.32
C ALA A 131 4.34 8.34 -22.60
N GLU A 132 4.84 9.60 -22.56
CA GLU A 132 4.72 10.56 -23.66
C GLU A 132 6.07 11.15 -24.05
N THR A 133 6.60 10.74 -25.20
CA THR A 133 7.93 11.15 -25.68
C THR A 133 8.08 12.66 -25.93
N LYS A 134 6.98 13.38 -26.21
CA LYS A 134 7.01 14.84 -26.34
C LYS A 134 7.28 15.51 -25.01
N ILE A 135 6.70 14.99 -23.93
CA ILE A 135 6.90 15.50 -22.55
C ILE A 135 8.34 15.20 -22.12
N ALA A 136 8.85 14.00 -22.41
CA ALA A 136 10.21 13.63 -22.05
C ALA A 136 11.27 14.61 -22.56
N LYS A 137 11.10 15.15 -23.79
CA LYS A 137 12.00 16.17 -24.37
C LYS A 137 11.95 17.52 -23.65
N LEU A 138 10.84 17.86 -23.02
CA LEU A 138 10.64 19.11 -22.27
C LEU A 138 11.06 18.99 -20.81
N ALA A 139 10.81 17.84 -20.18
CA ALA A 139 11.08 17.56 -18.76
C ALA A 139 12.57 17.61 -18.42
N SER A 140 13.47 17.25 -19.36
CA SER A 140 14.91 17.21 -19.14
C SER A 140 15.55 18.57 -18.81
N LYS A 141 14.84 19.67 -19.00
CA LYS A 141 15.40 21.05 -18.88
C LYS A 141 15.08 21.78 -17.58
N ASN A 142 14.04 21.38 -16.80
CA ASN A 142 13.46 22.26 -15.77
C ASN A 142 13.14 21.63 -14.42
N SER A 143 13.57 20.42 -14.10
CA SER A 143 13.22 19.82 -12.81
C SER A 143 14.04 20.44 -11.66
N LYS A 144 13.41 21.35 -10.93
CA LYS A 144 13.94 21.91 -9.66
C LYS A 144 13.86 20.91 -8.49
N PHE A 145 13.20 19.75 -8.66
CA PHE A 145 12.90 18.77 -7.62
C PHE A 145 13.65 17.44 -7.79
N LYS A 146 14.66 17.38 -8.65
CA LYS A 146 15.36 16.12 -9.02
C LYS A 146 16.01 15.37 -7.85
N ASP A 147 16.24 16.03 -6.72
CA ASP A 147 17.14 15.48 -5.71
C ASP A 147 16.46 14.82 -4.48
N HIS A 148 15.13 14.87 -4.34
CA HIS A 148 14.50 14.48 -3.07
C HIS A 148 13.32 13.50 -3.15
N MET A 149 12.65 13.34 -4.28
CA MET A 149 11.51 12.43 -4.42
C MET A 149 11.58 11.61 -5.70
N PRO A 150 11.27 10.31 -5.63
CA PRO A 150 11.14 9.49 -6.83
C PRO A 150 9.93 9.93 -7.66
N GLU A 151 9.98 9.73 -8.97
CA GLU A 151 8.82 9.96 -9.82
C GLU A 151 7.74 8.89 -9.66
N ILE A 152 8.13 7.68 -9.25
CA ILE A 152 7.20 6.60 -8.94
C ILE A 152 7.68 5.89 -7.68
N TYR A 153 6.76 5.69 -6.74
CA TYR A 153 6.99 4.86 -5.56
C TYR A 153 5.78 3.99 -5.29
N LEU A 154 5.97 2.67 -5.35
CA LEU A 154 4.93 1.67 -5.16
C LEU A 154 5.35 0.72 -4.04
N ILE A 155 4.48 0.46 -3.10
CA ILE A 155 4.65 -0.53 -2.03
C ILE A 155 3.70 -1.70 -2.25
N LYS A 156 4.15 -2.91 -1.94
CA LYS A 156 3.33 -4.11 -2.07
C LYS A 156 2.46 -4.30 -0.83
N ALA A 157 1.15 -4.38 -1.05
CA ALA A 157 0.16 -4.51 0.00
C ALA A 157 -0.04 -5.99 0.37
N GLU A 158 0.81 -6.51 1.28
CA GLU A 158 0.74 -7.89 1.74
C GLU A 158 -0.22 -8.06 2.93
N LYS A 159 -0.25 -7.09 3.86
CA LYS A 159 -1.09 -7.09 5.05
C LYS A 159 -2.11 -5.98 4.95
N LEU A 160 -3.38 -6.33 5.01
CA LEU A 160 -4.47 -5.39 4.85
C LEU A 160 -5.51 -5.53 5.96
N ILE A 161 -6.12 -4.41 6.30
CA ILE A 161 -7.34 -4.33 7.08
C ILE A 161 -8.37 -3.64 6.21
N ILE A 162 -9.49 -4.29 5.94
CA ILE A 162 -10.59 -3.74 5.15
C ILE A 162 -11.78 -3.55 6.07
N PHE A 163 -12.22 -2.31 6.17
CA PHE A 163 -13.39 -1.93 6.92
C PHE A 163 -14.56 -1.71 5.97
N ASP A 164 -15.66 -2.45 6.15
CA ASP A 164 -16.91 -2.22 5.44
C ASP A 164 -17.72 -1.19 6.23
N ASN A 165 -17.82 0.02 5.66
CA ASN A 165 -18.49 1.15 6.31
C ASN A 165 -20.02 0.95 6.42
N PHE A 166 -20.63 0.09 5.59
CA PHE A 166 -22.05 -0.19 5.66
C PHE A 166 -22.37 -1.31 6.60
N ALA A 167 -21.64 -2.42 6.51
CA ALA A 167 -21.86 -3.56 7.38
C ALA A 167 -21.23 -3.37 8.76
N SER A 168 -20.37 -2.36 8.93
CA SER A 168 -19.56 -2.15 10.14
C SER A 168 -18.77 -3.40 10.53
N THR A 169 -18.26 -4.12 9.52
CA THR A 169 -17.41 -5.29 9.71
C THR A 169 -15.98 -5.00 9.31
N THR A 170 -15.06 -5.72 9.92
CA THR A 170 -13.62 -5.60 9.61
C THR A 170 -13.10 -6.95 9.14
N LYS A 171 -12.44 -6.93 8.00
CA LYS A 171 -11.76 -8.11 7.44
C LYS A 171 -10.27 -7.87 7.42
N ILE A 172 -9.50 -8.78 8.00
CA ILE A 172 -8.04 -8.80 7.87
C ILE A 172 -7.63 -9.73 6.75
N ILE A 173 -6.59 -9.36 6.02
CA ILE A 173 -6.08 -10.12 4.88
C ILE A 173 -4.57 -10.24 5.01
N PHE A 174 -4.08 -11.44 4.78
CA PHE A 174 -2.68 -11.71 4.56
C PHE A 174 -2.51 -12.34 3.17
N ASN A 175 -1.84 -11.62 2.28
CA ASN A 175 -1.51 -12.05 0.93
C ASN A 175 -0.23 -12.90 0.97
N ALA A 176 -0.39 -14.17 1.23
CA ALA A 176 0.72 -15.11 1.42
C ALA A 176 1.41 -15.43 0.10
N ASN A 177 2.74 -15.24 0.02
CA ASN A 177 3.54 -15.83 -1.03
C ASN A 177 3.57 -17.34 -0.82
N SER A 178 2.97 -18.11 -1.75
CA SER A 178 2.78 -19.56 -1.65
C SER A 178 4.09 -20.36 -1.55
N LYS A 179 5.20 -19.78 -2.02
CA LYS A 179 6.53 -20.41 -1.95
C LYS A 179 7.22 -20.19 -0.60
N LYS A 180 6.76 -19.21 0.20
CA LYS A 180 7.37 -18.84 1.48
C LYS A 180 6.56 -19.25 2.68
N PHE A 181 5.24 -19.25 2.55
CA PHE A 181 4.32 -19.50 3.64
C PHE A 181 3.48 -20.75 3.37
N SER A 182 3.45 -21.64 4.32
CA SER A 182 2.43 -22.69 4.40
C SER A 182 1.11 -22.09 4.90
N TYR A 183 0.02 -22.82 4.75
CA TYR A 183 -1.29 -22.46 5.32
C TYR A 183 -1.19 -22.14 6.83
N THR A 184 -0.48 -22.99 7.58
CA THR A 184 -0.34 -22.82 9.04
C THR A 184 0.45 -21.57 9.41
N GLU A 185 1.50 -21.23 8.67
CA GLU A 185 2.27 -20.01 8.87
C GLU A 185 1.44 -18.78 8.50
N SER A 186 0.68 -18.85 7.42
CA SER A 186 -0.23 -17.78 7.01
C SER A 186 -1.33 -17.51 8.04
N GLN A 187 -1.87 -18.55 8.68
CA GLN A 187 -2.81 -18.38 9.79
C GLN A 187 -2.17 -17.69 11.00
N LYS A 188 -0.91 -18.00 11.29
CA LYS A 188 -0.17 -17.30 12.37
C LYS A 188 0.04 -15.81 12.06
N GLU A 189 0.23 -15.45 10.79
CA GLU A 189 0.30 -14.03 10.41
C GLU A 189 -1.06 -13.33 10.63
N LEU A 190 -2.18 -13.96 10.27
CA LEU A 190 -3.50 -13.45 10.60
C LEU A 190 -3.71 -13.30 12.13
N ASP A 191 -3.23 -14.26 12.93
CA ASP A 191 -3.28 -14.17 14.41
C ASP A 191 -2.48 -12.96 14.93
N LYS A 192 -1.32 -12.66 14.33
CA LYS A 192 -0.52 -11.50 14.69
C LYS A 192 -1.24 -10.20 14.35
N ILE A 193 -1.83 -10.10 13.15
CA ILE A 193 -2.61 -8.94 12.72
C ILE A 193 -3.79 -8.72 13.67
N GLU A 194 -4.53 -9.77 13.97
CA GLU A 194 -5.68 -9.70 14.87
C GLU A 194 -5.29 -9.23 16.28
N LYS A 195 -4.20 -9.77 16.82
CA LYS A 195 -3.65 -9.32 18.11
C LYS A 195 -3.26 -7.85 18.09
N LEU A 196 -2.57 -7.41 17.03
CA LEU A 196 -2.11 -6.03 16.88
C LEU A 196 -3.28 -5.04 16.94
N ILE A 197 -4.37 -5.31 16.21
CA ILE A 197 -5.52 -4.41 16.15
C ILE A 197 -6.44 -4.51 17.36
N LYS A 198 -6.42 -5.63 18.11
CA LYS A 198 -7.16 -5.76 19.39
C LYS A 198 -6.48 -5.06 20.56
N HIS A 199 -5.23 -4.66 20.44
CA HIS A 199 -4.58 -3.88 21.49
C HIS A 199 -5.23 -2.49 21.63
N PRO A 200 -5.58 -2.07 22.85
CA PRO A 200 -6.12 -0.72 23.07
C PRO A 200 -5.05 0.32 22.77
N ILE A 201 -5.44 1.41 22.11
CA ILE A 201 -4.55 2.57 21.95
C ILE A 201 -4.46 3.27 23.30
N THR A 202 -3.27 3.41 23.83
CA THR A 202 -3.00 4.35 24.90
C THR A 202 -2.65 5.70 24.27
N ILE A 203 -3.64 6.58 24.12
CA ILE A 203 -3.37 7.95 23.67
C ILE A 203 -2.71 8.67 24.83
N THR A 204 -1.40 8.79 24.81
CA THR A 204 -0.68 9.68 25.72
C THR A 204 -0.78 11.10 25.17
N ASN A 205 -1.49 11.95 25.89
CA ASN A 205 -1.65 13.39 25.54
C ASN A 205 -0.35 14.21 25.66
N ASP A 206 0.78 13.57 25.97
CA ASP A 206 2.02 14.23 26.32
C ASP A 206 2.73 14.93 25.16
N ASN A 207 2.30 14.76 23.92
CA ASN A 207 2.98 15.29 22.74
C ASN A 207 2.32 16.49 22.08
N PHE A 208 1.16 16.94 22.54
CA PHE A 208 0.56 18.18 22.05
C PHE A 208 1.11 19.42 22.74
N LYS A 209 2.41 19.69 22.54
CA LYS A 209 2.93 21.05 22.84
C LYS A 209 2.30 22.01 21.85
N LYS A 210 1.42 22.88 22.32
CA LYS A 210 0.96 24.01 21.49
C LYS A 210 2.20 24.76 21.01
N PRO A 211 2.34 25.00 19.71
CA PRO A 211 3.43 25.83 19.20
C PRO A 211 3.35 27.20 19.88
N THR A 212 4.42 27.59 20.55
CA THR A 212 4.54 28.88 21.29
C THR A 212 5.06 30.03 20.41
N GLY A 213 4.82 30.01 19.10
CA GLY A 213 5.27 31.02 18.17
C GLY A 213 4.30 31.23 17.01
N SER A 214 4.38 32.39 16.35
CA SER A 214 3.67 32.61 15.09
C SER A 214 4.24 31.68 14.01
N LEU A 215 3.36 30.92 13.37
CA LEU A 215 3.73 30.12 12.19
C LEU A 215 3.95 31.10 11.01
N GLU A 216 5.19 31.25 10.59
CA GLU A 216 5.52 31.95 9.35
C GLU A 216 5.49 30.95 8.20
N PHE A 217 4.59 31.15 7.25
CA PHE A 217 4.56 30.42 6.01
C PHE A 217 5.51 31.07 5.01
N LYS A 218 6.52 30.32 4.56
CA LYS A 218 7.40 30.75 3.45
C LYS A 218 7.07 29.93 2.22
N SER A 219 6.64 30.61 1.16
CA SER A 219 6.49 29.99 -0.15
C SER A 219 7.87 29.79 -0.77
N ASN A 220 8.08 28.66 -1.44
CA ASN A 220 9.25 28.40 -2.29
C ASN A 220 9.15 29.09 -3.66
N PHE A 221 8.01 29.73 -3.96
CA PHE A 221 7.78 30.56 -5.14
C PHE A 221 7.52 32.00 -4.73
N THR A 222 8.06 32.93 -5.49
CA THR A 222 7.67 34.36 -5.39
C THR A 222 6.33 34.57 -6.09
N LYS A 223 5.64 35.71 -5.77
CA LYS A 223 4.37 36.06 -6.41
C LYS A 223 4.48 36.21 -7.94
N ALA A 224 5.66 36.53 -8.45
CA ALA A 224 5.92 36.66 -9.89
C ALA A 224 6.21 35.33 -10.59
N GLU A 225 6.60 34.30 -9.82
CA GLU A 225 6.87 32.95 -10.35
C GLU A 225 5.62 32.06 -10.29
N TYR A 226 4.58 32.47 -9.58
CA TYR A 226 3.31 31.78 -9.49
C TYR A 226 2.38 32.27 -10.60
#